data_ccb571978661a2ffba81d8df628dba6d
#
_entry.id   ccb571978661a2ffba81d8df628dba6d
#
_cell.length_a   1.000
_cell.length_b   1.000
_cell.length_c   1.000
_cell.angle_alpha   90.00
_cell.angle_beta   90.00
_cell.angle_gamma   90.00
#
_symmetry.space_group_name_H-M   'P 1'
#
loop_
_entity.id
_entity.type
_entity.pdbx_description
1 polymer ?
#
loop_
_entity_poly.entity_id
_entity_poly.type
_entity_poly.pdbx_seq_one_letter_code
_entity_poly.pdbx_strand_id
1 'polypeptide(L)'
;MKIRVKLALLAVSLCALAIAACCTVLIISANGNSVNTAIDGALSEQHLLVQSFQSALRNTYEDGLSDTTQQSLGKYLFRQYSSGSLSRSQYAMRKDGEYLHNGSELDPADILTDAKTRSGNGTEVKYTIVMHDNARHIVVGSANTINGGVYDIYLVKNIEQVYSSNASLTAKLAAVSLGLVLLTAAVLAYSVFRVLRPLKALQGSAAAIAHGDYQSRIPVKGKDEIAALSVSFNAMAEAVEKHVAEINDVAEARKLLLAALTHELKTPMTAIIGYSEALMKTRLTQEQREEAAAYINAECSRIERLSQKLMQLIALDGGSGITIAPTPVTELFESVEKTLLPIAERDGVALDMAYGSETLSMDADLMASVLINLFDNARKARAKHVHIVCSGGLISVTDDGCGIPADSVKRITEPFYMVDKSRSRKAGGVGLGLALVKRIVEMHGGKLGILSRIEHGTCVEIELPQ
;
A
#
# COMPACT_ATOMS: atom_id res chain seq x y z
N MET A 1 -4.51 -15.06 16.52
CA MET A 1 -4.75 -15.56 15.14
C MET A 1 -4.55 -14.41 14.17
N LYS A 2 -3.72 -14.55 13.12
CA LYS A 2 -3.40 -13.47 12.16
C LYS A 2 -4.67 -13.11 11.37
N ILE A 3 -4.88 -11.82 11.08
CA ILE A 3 -6.05 -11.29 10.33
C ILE A 3 -6.35 -12.10 9.05
N ARG A 4 -5.30 -12.55 8.36
CA ARG A 4 -5.40 -13.43 7.17
C ARG A 4 -6.20 -14.70 7.40
N VAL A 5 -5.90 -15.39 8.52
CA VAL A 5 -6.56 -16.65 8.87
C VAL A 5 -8.00 -16.39 9.29
N LYS A 6 -8.28 -15.28 9.98
CA LYS A 6 -9.65 -14.88 10.35
C LYS A 6 -10.52 -14.61 9.13
N LEU A 7 -10.01 -13.83 8.16
CA LEU A 7 -10.73 -13.51 6.92
C LEU A 7 -10.97 -14.77 6.05
N ALA A 8 -9.93 -15.60 5.90
CA ALA A 8 -10.08 -16.85 5.14
C ALA A 8 -11.11 -17.78 5.79
N LEU A 9 -11.06 -17.99 7.10
CA LEU A 9 -12.02 -18.82 7.83
C LEU A 9 -13.45 -18.25 7.73
N LEU A 10 -13.61 -16.94 7.86
CA LEU A 10 -14.93 -16.31 7.74
C LEU A 10 -15.50 -16.47 6.34
N ALA A 11 -14.72 -16.26 5.30
CA ALA A 11 -15.16 -16.45 3.92
C ALA A 11 -15.49 -17.91 3.59
N VAL A 12 -14.65 -18.85 4.04
CA VAL A 12 -14.90 -20.30 3.85
C VAL A 12 -16.16 -20.74 4.60
N SER A 13 -16.36 -20.30 5.85
CA SER A 13 -17.53 -20.64 6.65
C SER A 13 -18.83 -20.12 6.02
N LEU A 14 -18.81 -18.89 5.49
CA LEU A 14 -19.97 -18.31 4.82
C LEU A 14 -20.32 -19.08 3.53
N CYS A 15 -19.32 -19.39 2.70
CA CYS A 15 -19.52 -20.21 1.51
C CYS A 15 -20.02 -21.61 1.83
N ALA A 16 -19.45 -22.28 2.84
CA ALA A 16 -19.87 -23.59 3.27
C ALA A 16 -21.34 -23.59 3.76
N LEU A 17 -21.73 -22.57 4.52
CA LEU A 17 -23.11 -22.41 4.99
C LEU A 17 -24.09 -22.19 3.83
N ALA A 18 -23.72 -21.36 2.84
CA ALA A 18 -24.55 -21.12 1.66
C ALA A 18 -24.71 -22.40 0.81
N ILE A 19 -23.64 -23.16 0.60
CA ILE A 19 -23.66 -24.43 -0.14
C ILE A 19 -24.54 -25.45 0.62
N ALA A 20 -24.37 -25.57 1.93
CA ALA A 20 -25.17 -26.49 2.76
C ALA A 20 -26.66 -26.14 2.72
N ALA A 21 -27.02 -24.86 2.82
CA ALA A 21 -28.41 -24.40 2.73
C ALA A 21 -29.00 -24.71 1.34
N CYS A 22 -28.28 -24.42 0.29
CA CYS A 22 -28.72 -24.74 -1.09
C CYS A 22 -28.93 -26.24 -1.29
N CYS A 23 -27.98 -27.06 -0.87
CA CYS A 23 -28.09 -28.50 -0.98
C CYS A 23 -29.27 -29.07 -0.15
N THR A 24 -29.51 -28.53 1.04
CA THR A 24 -30.65 -28.97 1.89
C THR A 24 -31.99 -28.68 1.20
N VAL A 25 -32.15 -27.48 0.63
CA VAL A 25 -33.36 -27.10 -0.13
C VAL A 25 -33.54 -28.01 -1.36
N LEU A 26 -32.48 -28.29 -2.11
CA LEU A 26 -32.54 -29.20 -3.25
C LEU A 26 -32.92 -30.62 -2.88
N ILE A 27 -32.37 -31.16 -1.80
CA ILE A 27 -32.69 -32.51 -1.30
C ILE A 27 -34.15 -32.58 -0.87
N ILE A 28 -34.66 -31.63 -0.09
CA ILE A 28 -36.04 -31.58 0.35
C ILE A 28 -36.97 -31.50 -0.86
N SER A 29 -36.69 -30.63 -1.82
CA SER A 29 -37.49 -30.46 -3.03
C SER A 29 -37.49 -31.72 -3.90
N ALA A 30 -36.33 -32.32 -4.14
CA ALA A 30 -36.20 -33.54 -4.95
C ALA A 30 -36.95 -34.72 -4.31
N ASN A 31 -36.78 -34.91 -3.00
CA ASN A 31 -37.48 -35.96 -2.28
C ASN A 31 -39.01 -35.78 -2.30
N GLY A 32 -39.48 -34.54 -2.04
CA GLY A 32 -40.88 -34.21 -2.11
C GLY A 32 -41.49 -34.46 -3.50
N ASN A 33 -40.83 -34.01 -4.55
CA ASN A 33 -41.27 -34.20 -5.92
C ASN A 33 -41.28 -35.67 -6.33
N SER A 34 -40.27 -36.47 -5.97
CA SER A 34 -40.22 -37.90 -6.31
C SER A 34 -41.35 -38.69 -5.63
N VAL A 35 -41.61 -38.40 -4.37
CA VAL A 35 -42.71 -39.05 -3.61
C VAL A 35 -44.06 -38.62 -4.18
N ASN A 36 -44.27 -37.36 -4.44
CA ASN A 36 -45.53 -36.88 -5.05
C ASN A 36 -45.76 -37.49 -6.44
N THR A 37 -44.72 -37.57 -7.27
CA THR A 37 -44.82 -38.25 -8.58
C THR A 37 -45.20 -39.75 -8.42
N ALA A 38 -44.67 -40.42 -7.41
CA ALA A 38 -45.02 -41.80 -7.13
C ALA A 38 -46.50 -41.94 -6.70
N ILE A 39 -47.00 -41.00 -5.86
CA ILE A 39 -48.39 -40.95 -5.44
C ILE A 39 -49.30 -40.68 -6.64
N ASP A 40 -48.98 -39.65 -7.44
CA ASP A 40 -49.78 -39.31 -8.63
C ASP A 40 -49.81 -40.45 -9.68
N GLY A 41 -48.68 -41.15 -9.83
CA GLY A 41 -48.59 -42.34 -10.65
C GLY A 41 -49.46 -43.49 -10.15
N ALA A 42 -49.47 -43.75 -8.82
CA ALA A 42 -50.31 -44.78 -8.24
C ALA A 42 -51.82 -44.45 -8.35
N LEU A 43 -52.18 -43.16 -8.11
CA LEU A 43 -53.56 -42.67 -8.29
C LEU A 43 -54.02 -42.82 -9.74
N SER A 44 -53.17 -42.47 -10.70
CA SER A 44 -53.50 -42.60 -12.15
C SER A 44 -53.63 -44.06 -12.57
N GLU A 45 -52.75 -44.95 -12.07
CA GLU A 45 -52.84 -46.38 -12.33
C GLU A 45 -54.12 -46.98 -11.80
N GLN A 46 -54.49 -46.63 -10.56
CA GLN A 46 -55.74 -47.07 -9.93
C GLN A 46 -56.97 -46.57 -10.69
N HIS A 47 -56.99 -45.29 -11.12
CA HIS A 47 -58.04 -44.72 -11.93
C HIS A 47 -58.26 -45.45 -13.26
N LEU A 48 -57.15 -45.74 -13.97
CA LEU A 48 -57.21 -46.52 -15.23
C LEU A 48 -57.72 -47.92 -15.01
N LEU A 49 -57.31 -48.58 -13.91
CA LEU A 49 -57.82 -49.91 -13.56
C LEU A 49 -59.37 -49.88 -13.31
N VAL A 50 -59.82 -48.88 -12.53
CA VAL A 50 -61.27 -48.71 -12.22
C VAL A 50 -62.06 -48.47 -13.52
N GLN A 51 -61.60 -47.58 -14.40
CA GLN A 51 -62.27 -47.31 -15.69
C GLN A 51 -62.33 -48.55 -16.57
N SER A 52 -61.19 -49.26 -16.69
CA SER A 52 -61.12 -50.49 -17.48
C SER A 52 -62.08 -51.56 -16.98
N PHE A 53 -62.06 -51.76 -15.64
CA PHE A 53 -62.95 -52.71 -14.99
C PHE A 53 -64.42 -52.28 -15.14
N GLN A 54 -64.81 -51.04 -14.95
CA GLN A 54 -66.15 -50.53 -15.15
C GLN A 54 -66.66 -50.76 -16.57
N SER A 55 -65.79 -50.43 -17.55
CA SER A 55 -66.11 -50.64 -18.98
C SER A 55 -66.31 -52.12 -19.31
N ALA A 56 -65.43 -52.98 -18.82
CA ALA A 56 -65.54 -54.42 -19.04
C ALA A 56 -66.80 -55.02 -18.41
N LEU A 57 -67.05 -54.58 -17.15
CA LEU A 57 -68.26 -55.10 -16.45
C LEU A 57 -69.54 -54.63 -17.10
N ARG A 58 -69.64 -53.36 -17.53
CA ARG A 58 -70.77 -52.82 -18.30
C ARG A 58 -71.01 -53.59 -19.62
N ASN A 59 -69.96 -53.89 -20.33
CA ASN A 59 -70.07 -54.52 -21.65
C ASN A 59 -70.42 -56.02 -21.54
N THR A 60 -70.17 -56.66 -20.41
CA THR A 60 -70.35 -58.11 -20.25
C THR A 60 -71.55 -58.44 -19.36
N TYR A 61 -72.12 -57.44 -18.70
CA TYR A 61 -73.27 -57.65 -17.81
C TYR A 61 -74.55 -57.82 -18.57
N GLU A 62 -75.17 -58.97 -18.42
CA GLU A 62 -76.54 -59.29 -18.97
C GLU A 62 -77.55 -59.29 -17.84
N ASP A 63 -78.72 -58.64 -18.10
CA ASP A 63 -79.84 -58.67 -17.12
C ASP A 63 -80.33 -60.08 -16.93
N GLY A 64 -80.38 -60.52 -15.61
CA GLY A 64 -80.89 -61.84 -15.22
C GLY A 64 -79.81 -62.81 -14.76
N LEU A 65 -78.56 -62.43 -14.65
CA LEU A 65 -77.50 -63.24 -14.05
C LEU A 65 -77.69 -63.34 -12.53
N SER A 66 -77.47 -64.54 -11.97
CA SER A 66 -77.51 -64.75 -10.49
C SER A 66 -76.31 -64.00 -9.84
N ASP A 67 -76.46 -63.63 -8.54
CA ASP A 67 -75.38 -62.91 -7.79
C ASP A 67 -74.05 -63.69 -7.77
N THR A 68 -74.11 -65.01 -7.71
CA THR A 68 -72.93 -65.90 -7.75
C THR A 68 -72.22 -65.86 -9.07
N THR A 69 -72.99 -65.77 -10.20
CA THR A 69 -72.43 -65.66 -11.53
C THR A 69 -71.82 -64.24 -11.77
N GLN A 70 -72.46 -63.20 -11.24
CA GLN A 70 -71.92 -61.81 -11.32
C GLN A 70 -70.60 -61.72 -10.52
N GLN A 71 -70.54 -62.29 -9.34
CA GLN A 71 -69.31 -62.37 -8.51
C GLN A 71 -68.18 -63.12 -9.20
N SER A 72 -68.47 -64.23 -9.84
CA SER A 72 -67.49 -65.02 -10.59
C SER A 72 -66.98 -64.29 -11.82
N LEU A 73 -67.86 -63.63 -12.54
CA LEU A 73 -67.51 -62.80 -13.70
C LEU A 73 -66.64 -61.59 -13.25
N GLY A 74 -67.05 -60.86 -12.22
CA GLY A 74 -66.31 -59.77 -11.64
C GLY A 74 -64.90 -60.17 -11.25
N LYS A 75 -64.77 -61.31 -10.53
CA LYS A 75 -63.45 -61.90 -10.15
C LYS A 75 -62.59 -62.24 -11.34
N TYR A 76 -63.17 -62.81 -12.39
CA TYR A 76 -62.42 -63.20 -13.62
C TYR A 76 -61.93 -61.97 -14.34
N LEU A 77 -62.81 -60.99 -14.59
CA LEU A 77 -62.47 -59.70 -15.32
C LEU A 77 -61.41 -58.95 -14.53
N PHE A 78 -61.55 -58.82 -13.22
CA PHE A 78 -60.58 -58.15 -12.36
C PHE A 78 -59.21 -58.78 -12.45
N ARG A 79 -59.12 -60.14 -12.35
CA ARG A 79 -57.87 -60.85 -12.56
C ARG A 79 -57.25 -60.63 -13.91
N GLN A 80 -58.05 -60.66 -14.99
CA GLN A 80 -57.57 -60.43 -16.33
C GLN A 80 -56.93 -59.01 -16.47
N TYR A 81 -57.58 -57.97 -15.97
CA TYR A 81 -57.08 -56.61 -16.03
C TYR A 81 -55.92 -56.39 -15.07
N SER A 82 -55.93 -56.97 -13.90
CA SER A 82 -54.84 -56.88 -12.94
C SER A 82 -53.60 -57.65 -13.35
N SER A 83 -53.72 -58.76 -14.07
CA SER A 83 -52.59 -59.57 -14.57
C SER A 83 -51.87 -58.96 -15.77
N GLY A 84 -52.56 -58.13 -16.55
CA GLY A 84 -52.02 -57.46 -17.72
C GLY A 84 -51.19 -56.20 -17.40
N SER A 85 -51.13 -55.79 -16.18
CA SER A 85 -50.33 -54.63 -15.74
C SER A 85 -48.86 -55.04 -15.66
N LEU A 86 -47.99 -54.33 -16.44
CA LEU A 86 -46.52 -54.44 -16.40
C LEU A 86 -45.92 -53.92 -15.08
N SER A 87 -46.74 -53.45 -14.20
CA SER A 87 -46.37 -52.85 -12.92
C SER A 87 -46.26 -53.93 -11.82
N ARG A 88 -45.26 -53.80 -10.93
CA ARG A 88 -45.12 -54.57 -9.70
C ARG A 88 -46.20 -54.20 -8.66
N SER A 89 -47.40 -53.83 -9.13
CA SER A 89 -48.55 -53.42 -8.30
C SER A 89 -49.36 -54.65 -7.96
N GLN A 90 -49.83 -54.74 -6.71
CA GLN A 90 -50.75 -55.77 -6.23
C GLN A 90 -52.13 -55.10 -6.16
N TYR A 91 -53.15 -55.89 -6.46
CA TYR A 91 -54.51 -55.38 -6.53
C TYR A 91 -55.43 -56.20 -5.62
N ALA A 92 -56.40 -55.54 -4.97
CA ALA A 92 -57.45 -56.19 -4.23
C ALA A 92 -58.79 -55.58 -4.59
N MET A 93 -59.88 -56.39 -4.51
CA MET A 93 -61.23 -55.97 -4.81
C MET A 93 -62.21 -56.58 -3.78
N ARG A 94 -63.07 -55.73 -3.23
CA ARG A 94 -64.20 -56.13 -2.39
C ARG A 94 -65.54 -55.79 -3.10
N LYS A 95 -66.55 -56.58 -2.93
CA LYS A 95 -67.92 -56.26 -3.29
C LYS A 95 -68.77 -56.37 -2.07
N ASP A 96 -69.54 -55.32 -1.79
CA ASP A 96 -70.49 -55.27 -0.64
C ASP A 96 -69.87 -55.71 0.69
N GLY A 97 -68.52 -55.42 0.88
CA GLY A 97 -67.78 -55.75 2.11
C GLY A 97 -67.01 -57.05 2.09
N GLU A 98 -67.23 -57.97 1.12
CA GLU A 98 -66.49 -59.24 0.99
C GLU A 98 -65.41 -59.18 -0.09
N TYR A 99 -64.19 -59.77 0.19
CA TYR A 99 -63.13 -59.87 -0.79
C TYR A 99 -63.43 -60.84 -1.91
N LEU A 100 -63.59 -60.31 -3.11
CA LEU A 100 -63.65 -61.14 -4.31
C LEU A 100 -62.26 -61.57 -4.76
N HIS A 101 -61.29 -60.72 -4.58
CA HIS A 101 -59.91 -61.01 -4.87
C HIS A 101 -59.01 -60.18 -3.93
N ASN A 102 -58.03 -60.80 -3.32
CA ASN A 102 -56.93 -60.08 -2.69
C ASN A 102 -55.60 -60.66 -3.17
N GLY A 103 -54.89 -59.88 -3.96
CA GLY A 103 -53.55 -60.19 -4.50
C GLY A 103 -52.44 -59.58 -3.65
N SER A 104 -52.81 -58.92 -2.55
CA SER A 104 -51.85 -58.22 -1.66
C SER A 104 -51.72 -59.06 -0.35
N GLU A 105 -50.52 -59.03 0.22
CA GLU A 105 -50.25 -59.54 1.56
C GLU A 105 -50.78 -58.64 2.66
N LEU A 106 -51.10 -57.44 2.33
CA LEU A 106 -51.70 -56.39 3.19
C LEU A 106 -53.22 -56.46 3.12
N ASP A 107 -53.87 -56.05 4.19
CA ASP A 107 -55.31 -55.77 4.15
C ASP A 107 -55.51 -54.24 3.80
N PRO A 108 -55.80 -53.93 2.52
CA PRO A 108 -55.89 -52.56 2.14
C PRO A 108 -57.10 -51.81 2.74
N ALA A 109 -58.14 -52.50 3.11
CA ALA A 109 -59.38 -51.94 3.63
C ALA A 109 -59.12 -51.35 5.02
N ASP A 110 -58.47 -52.12 5.91
CA ASP A 110 -58.13 -51.66 7.25
C ASP A 110 -57.16 -50.52 7.24
N ILE A 111 -56.17 -50.60 6.37
CA ILE A 111 -55.10 -49.56 6.21
C ILE A 111 -55.65 -48.21 5.78
N LEU A 112 -56.71 -48.17 4.94
CA LEU A 112 -57.29 -46.94 4.42
C LEU A 112 -58.34 -46.33 5.32
N THR A 113 -58.60 -46.85 6.51
CA THR A 113 -59.59 -46.30 7.43
C THR A 113 -59.27 -44.86 7.86
N ASP A 114 -57.97 -44.57 8.15
CA ASP A 114 -57.45 -43.25 8.53
C ASP A 114 -56.65 -42.53 7.39
N ALA A 115 -56.90 -42.88 6.13
CA ALA A 115 -56.10 -42.43 5.02
C ALA A 115 -56.44 -41.02 4.54
N LYS A 116 -55.48 -40.37 3.87
CA LYS A 116 -55.69 -39.08 3.21
C LYS A 116 -56.62 -39.25 2.02
N THR A 117 -57.59 -38.35 1.91
CA THR A 117 -58.52 -38.34 0.76
C THR A 117 -58.10 -37.32 -0.28
N ARG A 118 -58.12 -37.75 -1.53
CA ARG A 118 -57.87 -36.85 -2.69
C ARG A 118 -59.06 -37.00 -3.63
N SER A 119 -59.74 -35.86 -3.91
CA SER A 119 -60.86 -35.86 -4.86
C SER A 119 -60.30 -35.60 -6.28
N GLY A 120 -60.66 -36.46 -7.23
CA GLY A 120 -60.30 -36.32 -8.63
C GLY A 120 -61.40 -36.91 -9.53
N ASN A 121 -61.86 -36.18 -10.53
CA ASN A 121 -62.88 -36.58 -11.51
C ASN A 121 -64.18 -37.17 -10.90
N GLY A 122 -64.63 -36.59 -9.75
CA GLY A 122 -65.89 -37.00 -9.12
C GLY A 122 -65.86 -38.26 -8.27
N THR A 123 -64.67 -38.88 -8.10
CA THR A 123 -64.50 -40.06 -7.22
C THR A 123 -63.54 -39.69 -6.09
N GLU A 124 -63.91 -39.99 -4.87
CA GLU A 124 -63.03 -39.90 -3.72
C GLU A 124 -62.07 -41.06 -3.69
N VAL A 125 -60.79 -40.79 -3.74
CA VAL A 125 -59.73 -41.80 -3.68
C VAL A 125 -58.97 -41.56 -2.37
N LYS A 126 -58.90 -42.59 -1.57
CA LYS A 126 -58.13 -42.63 -0.33
C LYS A 126 -56.74 -43.17 -0.62
N TYR A 127 -55.69 -42.63 -0.02
CA TYR A 127 -54.35 -43.18 -0.12
C TYR A 127 -53.54 -42.98 1.15
N THR A 128 -52.62 -43.89 1.42
CA THR A 128 -51.68 -43.78 2.51
C THR A 128 -50.39 -44.51 2.14
N ILE A 129 -49.29 -44.18 2.83
CA ILE A 129 -48.01 -44.87 2.68
C ILE A 129 -47.76 -45.62 3.96
N VAL A 130 -47.57 -46.94 3.89
CA VAL A 130 -47.32 -47.83 5.01
C VAL A 130 -45.98 -48.55 4.85
N MET A 131 -45.39 -48.94 5.96
CA MET A 131 -44.18 -49.79 5.96
C MET A 131 -44.57 -51.24 6.21
N HIS A 132 -44.22 -52.13 5.31
CA HIS A 132 -44.45 -53.58 5.43
C HIS A 132 -43.22 -54.30 4.87
N ASP A 133 -42.76 -55.34 5.57
CA ASP A 133 -41.55 -56.13 5.23
C ASP A 133 -40.31 -55.25 4.86
N ASN A 134 -40.10 -54.23 5.68
CA ASN A 134 -38.99 -53.28 5.50
C ASN A 134 -39.01 -52.48 4.16
N ALA A 135 -40.17 -52.46 3.49
CA ALA A 135 -40.40 -51.69 2.26
C ALA A 135 -41.61 -50.77 2.40
N ARG A 136 -41.54 -49.59 1.78
CA ARG A 136 -42.66 -48.65 1.76
C ARG A 136 -43.59 -48.97 0.63
N HIS A 137 -44.86 -49.10 0.98
CA HIS A 137 -45.94 -49.38 0.05
C HIS A 137 -46.92 -48.21 0.06
N ILE A 138 -47.33 -47.75 -1.12
CA ILE A 138 -48.48 -46.88 -1.25
C ILE A 138 -49.71 -47.73 -1.44
N VAL A 139 -50.71 -47.51 -0.60
CA VAL A 139 -52.01 -48.16 -0.68
C VAL A 139 -53.01 -47.09 -1.17
N VAL A 140 -53.71 -47.38 -2.25
CA VAL A 140 -54.72 -46.52 -2.84
C VAL A 140 -56.04 -47.29 -2.96
N GLY A 141 -57.14 -46.63 -2.65
CA GLY A 141 -58.45 -47.28 -2.74
C GLY A 141 -59.56 -46.30 -3.07
N SER A 142 -60.54 -46.80 -3.81
CA SER A 142 -61.81 -46.07 -4.11
C SER A 142 -63.01 -47.01 -4.07
N ALA A 143 -64.11 -46.46 -3.58
CA ALA A 143 -65.39 -47.15 -3.66
C ALA A 143 -66.13 -46.71 -4.97
N ASN A 144 -66.59 -47.65 -5.74
CA ASN A 144 -67.17 -47.43 -7.03
C ASN A 144 -68.52 -48.18 -7.14
N THR A 145 -69.58 -47.47 -7.48
CA THR A 145 -70.87 -48.10 -7.68
C THR A 145 -70.98 -48.47 -9.16
N ILE A 146 -71.13 -49.77 -9.44
CA ILE A 146 -71.20 -50.34 -10.80
C ILE A 146 -72.40 -51.30 -10.84
N ASN A 147 -73.34 -51.03 -11.75
CA ASN A 147 -74.56 -51.87 -11.86
C ASN A 147 -75.30 -52.15 -10.57
N GLY A 148 -75.35 -51.18 -9.62
CA GLY A 148 -76.06 -51.32 -8.36
C GLY A 148 -75.27 -52.03 -7.20
N GLY A 149 -74.09 -52.58 -7.47
CA GLY A 149 -73.16 -53.11 -6.48
C GLY A 149 -72.02 -52.11 -6.15
N VAL A 150 -71.58 -52.12 -4.88
CA VAL A 150 -70.43 -51.30 -4.45
C VAL A 150 -69.17 -52.17 -4.51
N TYR A 151 -68.27 -51.68 -5.39
CA TYR A 151 -66.97 -52.33 -5.60
C TYR A 151 -65.86 -51.41 -5.02
N ASP A 152 -65.19 -51.88 -3.96
CA ASP A 152 -64.00 -51.26 -3.43
C ASP A 152 -62.78 -51.82 -4.15
N ILE A 153 -62.05 -50.98 -4.87
CA ILE A 153 -60.90 -51.38 -5.66
C ILE A 153 -59.66 -50.77 -5.04
N TYR A 154 -58.68 -51.62 -4.76
CA TYR A 154 -57.46 -51.28 -4.08
C TYR A 154 -56.26 -51.58 -4.95
N LEU A 155 -55.25 -50.71 -4.84
CA LEU A 155 -53.91 -50.85 -5.43
C LEU A 155 -52.90 -50.75 -4.31
N VAL A 156 -51.97 -51.70 -4.23
CA VAL A 156 -50.83 -51.71 -3.35
C VAL A 156 -49.56 -51.73 -4.21
N LYS A 157 -48.75 -50.68 -4.09
CA LYS A 157 -47.55 -50.54 -4.92
C LYS A 157 -46.34 -50.33 -4.05
N ASN A 158 -45.27 -51.10 -4.27
CA ASN A 158 -43.99 -50.91 -3.61
C ASN A 158 -43.28 -49.67 -4.18
N ILE A 159 -42.98 -48.71 -3.30
CA ILE A 159 -42.29 -47.46 -3.64
C ILE A 159 -40.89 -47.34 -2.99
N GLU A 160 -40.37 -48.43 -2.41
CA GLU A 160 -39.06 -48.42 -1.78
C GLU A 160 -37.93 -48.03 -2.76
N GLN A 161 -38.09 -48.38 -4.03
CA GLN A 161 -37.13 -47.96 -5.07
C GLN A 161 -37.03 -46.44 -5.21
N VAL A 162 -38.13 -45.71 -4.99
CA VAL A 162 -38.13 -44.24 -5.01
C VAL A 162 -37.30 -43.69 -3.86
N TYR A 163 -37.47 -44.26 -2.68
CA TYR A 163 -36.69 -43.83 -1.50
C TYR A 163 -35.22 -44.23 -1.59
N SER A 164 -34.90 -45.40 -2.08
CA SER A 164 -33.52 -45.85 -2.26
C SER A 164 -32.79 -45.04 -3.33
N SER A 165 -33.47 -44.69 -4.45
CA SER A 165 -32.94 -43.81 -5.45
C SER A 165 -32.69 -42.38 -4.91
N ASN A 166 -33.62 -41.87 -4.11
CA ASN A 166 -33.48 -40.60 -3.44
C ASN A 166 -32.31 -40.59 -2.43
N ALA A 167 -32.14 -41.70 -1.66
CA ALA A 167 -30.99 -41.83 -0.78
C ALA A 167 -29.65 -41.82 -1.55
N SER A 168 -29.60 -42.53 -2.69
CA SER A 168 -28.41 -42.48 -3.57
C SER A 168 -28.14 -41.10 -4.13
N LEU A 169 -29.18 -40.38 -4.57
CA LEU A 169 -29.06 -38.99 -5.04
C LEU A 169 -28.56 -38.04 -3.94
N THR A 170 -29.12 -38.22 -2.72
CA THR A 170 -28.71 -37.45 -1.53
C THR A 170 -27.22 -37.67 -1.23
N ALA A 171 -26.75 -38.92 -1.23
CA ALA A 171 -25.35 -39.22 -1.03
C ALA A 171 -24.43 -38.61 -2.10
N LYS A 172 -24.82 -38.66 -3.38
CA LYS A 172 -24.08 -38.02 -4.47
C LYS A 172 -24.03 -36.48 -4.34
N LEU A 173 -25.15 -35.86 -4.02
CA LEU A 173 -25.20 -34.40 -3.78
C LEU A 173 -24.36 -34.00 -2.59
N ALA A 174 -24.36 -34.77 -1.50
CA ALA A 174 -23.51 -34.54 -0.34
C ALA A 174 -22.00 -34.64 -0.70
N ALA A 175 -21.62 -35.63 -1.50
CA ALA A 175 -20.23 -35.80 -1.96
C ALA A 175 -19.80 -34.64 -2.86
N VAL A 176 -20.64 -34.20 -3.80
CA VAL A 176 -20.36 -33.06 -4.69
C VAL A 176 -20.27 -31.75 -3.89
N SER A 177 -21.18 -31.54 -2.92
CA SER A 177 -21.15 -30.35 -2.07
C SER A 177 -19.88 -30.28 -1.21
N LEU A 178 -19.44 -31.41 -0.65
CA LEU A 178 -18.18 -31.47 0.08
C LEU A 178 -16.98 -31.15 -0.80
N GLY A 179 -16.95 -31.71 -2.01
CA GLY A 179 -15.89 -31.38 -3.00
C GLY A 179 -15.86 -29.90 -3.36
N LEU A 180 -17.03 -29.27 -3.53
CA LEU A 180 -17.15 -27.85 -3.84
C LEU A 180 -16.68 -26.97 -2.66
N VAL A 181 -17.01 -27.33 -1.43
CA VAL A 181 -16.52 -26.63 -0.22
C VAL A 181 -15.00 -26.71 -0.11
N LEU A 182 -14.41 -27.88 -0.34
CA LEU A 182 -12.97 -28.04 -0.31
C LEU A 182 -12.27 -27.25 -1.42
N LEU A 183 -12.84 -27.24 -2.63
CA LEU A 183 -12.31 -26.47 -3.75
C LEU A 183 -12.37 -24.95 -3.47
N THR A 184 -13.51 -24.46 -2.99
CA THR A 184 -13.66 -23.03 -2.65
C THR A 184 -12.74 -22.65 -1.50
N ALA A 185 -12.54 -23.49 -0.51
CA ALA A 185 -11.60 -23.27 0.59
C ALA A 185 -10.15 -23.17 0.07
N ALA A 186 -9.74 -24.05 -0.84
CA ALA A 186 -8.41 -24.04 -1.44
C ALA A 186 -8.17 -22.77 -2.28
N VAL A 187 -9.14 -22.38 -3.12
CA VAL A 187 -9.06 -21.17 -3.96
C VAL A 187 -9.01 -19.90 -3.10
N LEU A 188 -9.86 -19.80 -2.07
CA LEU A 188 -9.86 -18.67 -1.15
C LEU A 188 -8.55 -18.58 -0.35
N ALA A 189 -8.05 -19.70 0.17
CA ALA A 189 -6.77 -19.72 0.87
C ALA A 189 -5.63 -19.25 -0.04
N TYR A 190 -5.55 -19.77 -1.26
CA TYR A 190 -4.55 -19.36 -2.25
C TYR A 190 -4.64 -17.86 -2.57
N SER A 191 -5.85 -17.33 -2.83
CA SER A 191 -6.07 -15.91 -3.13
C SER A 191 -5.66 -15.00 -1.98
N VAL A 192 -6.04 -15.34 -0.75
CA VAL A 192 -5.67 -14.57 0.46
C VAL A 192 -4.15 -14.57 0.66
N PHE A 193 -3.47 -15.72 0.48
CA PHE A 193 -2.02 -15.78 0.58
C PHE A 193 -1.33 -14.94 -0.49
N ARG A 194 -1.80 -14.99 -1.72
CA ARG A 194 -1.24 -14.25 -2.85
C ARG A 194 -1.39 -12.74 -2.69
N VAL A 195 -2.58 -12.26 -2.33
CA VAL A 195 -2.87 -10.82 -2.16
C VAL A 195 -2.18 -10.22 -0.94
N LEU A 196 -2.11 -10.97 0.17
CA LEU A 196 -1.54 -10.42 1.41
C LEU A 196 -0.02 -10.60 1.56
N ARG A 197 0.64 -11.35 0.68
CA ARG A 197 2.11 -11.53 0.71
C ARG A 197 2.88 -10.22 0.51
N PRO A 198 2.54 -9.35 -0.48
CA PRO A 198 3.20 -8.06 -0.66
C PRO A 198 3.05 -7.11 0.53
N LEU A 199 1.87 -7.10 1.19
CA LEU A 199 1.66 -6.27 2.40
C LEU A 199 2.62 -6.63 3.55
N LYS A 200 3.01 -7.91 3.66
CA LYS A 200 4.03 -8.31 4.64
C LYS A 200 5.42 -7.79 4.25
N ALA A 201 5.74 -7.74 2.97
CA ALA A 201 6.99 -7.14 2.49
C ALA A 201 7.02 -5.63 2.79
N LEU A 202 5.89 -4.91 2.53
CA LEU A 202 5.73 -3.50 2.91
C LEU A 202 6.00 -3.26 4.40
N GLN A 203 5.40 -4.07 5.28
CA GLN A 203 5.63 -3.98 6.72
C GLN A 203 7.10 -4.22 7.09
N GLY A 204 7.75 -5.19 6.44
CA GLY A 204 9.17 -5.49 6.68
C GLY A 204 10.09 -4.35 6.26
N SER A 205 9.89 -3.79 5.06
CA SER A 205 10.69 -2.66 4.57
C SER A 205 10.44 -1.38 5.37
N ALA A 206 9.19 -1.13 5.80
CA ALA A 206 8.89 -0.02 6.69
C ALA A 206 9.60 -0.14 8.04
N ALA A 207 9.65 -1.34 8.61
CA ALA A 207 10.40 -1.60 9.84
C ALA A 207 11.92 -1.44 9.62
N ALA A 208 12.46 -1.88 8.48
CA ALA A 208 13.88 -1.70 8.13
C ALA A 208 14.25 -0.21 8.05
N ILE A 209 13.43 0.60 7.35
CA ILE A 209 13.63 2.06 7.26
C ILE A 209 13.59 2.71 8.65
N ALA A 210 12.63 2.32 9.50
CA ALA A 210 12.53 2.84 10.87
C ALA A 210 13.76 2.50 11.74
N HIS A 211 14.50 1.44 11.42
CA HIS A 211 15.75 1.05 12.07
C HIS A 211 17.01 1.56 11.37
N GLY A 212 16.86 2.46 10.38
CA GLY A 212 17.99 3.12 9.73
C GLY A 212 18.46 2.48 8.42
N ASP A 213 17.83 1.41 7.95
CA ASP A 213 18.10 0.86 6.62
C ASP A 213 17.25 1.59 5.56
N TYR A 214 17.70 2.76 5.15
CA TYR A 214 16.99 3.61 4.19
C TYR A 214 17.10 3.09 2.75
N GLN A 215 17.96 2.11 2.46
CA GLN A 215 18.12 1.52 1.13
C GLN A 215 17.13 0.40 0.85
N SER A 216 16.39 -0.05 1.86
CA SER A 216 15.38 -1.08 1.71
C SER A 216 14.31 -0.68 0.70
N ARG A 217 14.08 -1.52 -0.32
CA ARG A 217 13.07 -1.30 -1.38
C ARG A 217 12.19 -2.52 -1.53
N ILE A 218 10.97 -2.29 -2.01
CA ILE A 218 9.97 -3.33 -2.24
C ILE A 218 9.96 -3.66 -3.73
N PRO A 219 10.06 -4.95 -4.10
CA PRO A 219 9.94 -5.33 -5.49
C PRO A 219 8.51 -5.06 -6.01
N VAL A 220 8.38 -4.21 -7.01
CA VAL A 220 7.10 -3.92 -7.66
C VAL A 220 6.74 -5.09 -8.58
N LYS A 221 5.62 -5.77 -8.28
CA LYS A 221 5.12 -6.91 -9.07
C LYS A 221 3.64 -6.71 -9.35
N GLY A 222 3.27 -6.81 -10.63
CA GLY A 222 1.89 -6.65 -11.07
C GLY A 222 1.58 -5.23 -11.57
N LYS A 223 0.28 -4.97 -11.79
CA LYS A 223 -0.25 -3.66 -12.23
C LYS A 223 -1.51 -3.29 -11.44
N ASP A 224 -1.66 -3.87 -10.25
CA ASP A 224 -2.77 -3.68 -9.33
C ASP A 224 -2.50 -2.54 -8.32
N GLU A 225 -3.44 -2.30 -7.45
CA GLU A 225 -3.35 -1.27 -6.40
C GLU A 225 -2.18 -1.53 -5.43
N ILE A 226 -1.80 -2.79 -5.26
CA ILE A 226 -0.66 -3.17 -4.42
C ILE A 226 0.66 -2.80 -5.10
N ALA A 227 0.74 -2.94 -6.42
CA ALA A 227 1.90 -2.48 -7.20
C ALA A 227 2.02 -0.96 -7.14
N ALA A 228 0.91 -0.21 -7.29
CA ALA A 228 0.88 1.25 -7.14
C ALA A 228 1.33 1.70 -5.74
N LEU A 229 0.85 1.02 -4.69
CA LEU A 229 1.27 1.27 -3.31
C LEU A 229 2.78 1.01 -3.11
N SER A 230 3.31 -0.05 -3.73
CA SER A 230 4.74 -0.37 -3.67
C SER A 230 5.60 0.70 -4.35
N VAL A 231 5.15 1.27 -5.48
CA VAL A 231 5.81 2.40 -6.15
C VAL A 231 5.82 3.63 -5.25
N SER A 232 4.67 4.00 -4.70
CA SER A 232 4.55 5.16 -3.80
C SER A 232 5.40 5.02 -2.54
N PHE A 233 5.46 3.81 -1.98
CA PHE A 233 6.33 3.51 -0.84
C PHE A 233 7.81 3.66 -1.20
N ASN A 234 8.26 3.14 -2.35
CA ASN A 234 9.64 3.27 -2.79
C ASN A 234 10.04 4.74 -3.04
N ALA A 235 9.13 5.56 -3.62
CA ALA A 235 9.35 6.98 -3.78
C ALA A 235 9.49 7.71 -2.43
N MET A 236 8.67 7.36 -1.44
CA MET A 236 8.80 7.88 -0.08
C MET A 236 10.14 7.46 0.55
N ALA A 237 10.54 6.19 0.40
CA ALA A 237 11.80 5.69 0.92
C ALA A 237 13.02 6.41 0.31
N GLU A 238 12.97 6.70 -0.99
CA GLU A 238 14.00 7.47 -1.69
C GLU A 238 14.08 8.91 -1.18
N ALA A 239 12.94 9.57 -0.97
CA ALA A 239 12.90 10.91 -0.39
C ALA A 239 13.48 10.94 1.03
N VAL A 240 13.14 9.94 1.87
CA VAL A 240 13.70 9.82 3.23
C VAL A 240 15.22 9.59 3.19
N GLU A 241 15.72 8.69 2.33
CA GLU A 241 17.15 8.41 2.15
C GLU A 241 17.90 9.71 1.77
N LYS A 242 17.36 10.45 0.80
CA LYS A 242 17.94 11.72 0.36
C LYS A 242 17.98 12.76 1.48
N HIS A 243 16.88 12.96 2.19
CA HIS A 243 16.84 13.91 3.30
C HIS A 243 17.77 13.53 4.46
N VAL A 244 17.88 12.24 4.77
CA VAL A 244 18.83 11.80 5.80
C VAL A 244 20.27 12.02 5.37
N ALA A 245 20.60 11.77 4.10
CA ALA A 245 21.93 12.08 3.55
C ALA A 245 22.24 13.59 3.64
N GLU A 246 21.31 14.45 3.23
CA GLU A 246 21.44 15.90 3.32
C GLU A 246 21.64 16.38 4.76
N ILE A 247 20.89 15.83 5.72
CA ILE A 247 21.04 16.16 7.15
C ILE A 247 22.42 15.73 7.66
N ASN A 248 22.87 14.54 7.28
CA ASN A 248 24.19 14.05 7.68
C ASN A 248 25.32 14.91 7.11
N ASP A 249 25.23 15.31 5.84
CA ASP A 249 26.22 16.21 5.21
C ASP A 249 26.29 17.55 5.93
N VAL A 250 25.15 18.15 6.26
CA VAL A 250 25.07 19.39 7.03
C VAL A 250 25.65 19.22 8.45
N ALA A 251 25.33 18.08 9.11
CA ALA A 251 25.85 17.80 10.46
C ALA A 251 27.37 17.61 10.46
N GLU A 252 27.93 16.92 9.44
CA GLU A 252 29.39 16.72 9.31
C GLU A 252 30.09 18.03 9.00
N ALA A 253 29.55 18.86 8.07
CA ALA A 253 30.07 20.19 7.78
C ALA A 253 30.09 21.08 9.05
N ARG A 254 29.01 21.04 9.86
CA ARG A 254 28.93 21.78 11.11
C ARG A 254 29.98 21.30 12.15
N LYS A 255 30.18 19.98 12.24
CA LYS A 255 31.19 19.41 13.12
C LYS A 255 32.62 19.81 12.73
N LEU A 256 32.93 19.78 11.44
CA LEU A 256 34.23 20.24 10.92
C LEU A 256 34.43 21.72 11.19
N LEU A 257 33.41 22.55 10.99
CA LEU A 257 33.44 23.98 11.29
C LEU A 257 33.77 24.25 12.78
N LEU A 258 33.09 23.55 13.71
CA LEU A 258 33.31 23.70 15.15
C LEU A 258 34.72 23.24 15.57
N ALA A 259 35.21 22.15 14.99
CA ALA A 259 36.56 21.66 15.23
C ALA A 259 37.62 22.66 14.78
N ALA A 260 37.46 23.21 13.55
CA ALA A 260 38.36 24.22 13.01
C ALA A 260 38.33 25.52 13.85
N LEU A 261 37.13 25.98 14.25
CA LEU A 261 36.96 27.14 15.12
C LEU A 261 37.70 26.96 16.46
N THR A 262 37.52 25.80 17.08
CA THR A 262 38.18 25.49 18.38
C THR A 262 39.70 25.57 18.25
N HIS A 263 40.23 25.02 17.14
CA HIS A 263 41.67 25.08 16.87
C HIS A 263 42.16 26.52 16.61
N GLU A 264 41.45 27.29 15.82
CA GLU A 264 41.85 28.69 15.48
C GLU A 264 41.67 29.70 16.66
N LEU A 265 40.81 29.38 17.61
CA LEU A 265 40.71 30.13 18.91
C LEU A 265 41.79 29.71 19.90
N LYS A 266 42.12 28.42 20.00
CA LYS A 266 43.08 27.94 21.01
C LYS A 266 44.46 28.55 20.79
N THR A 267 44.92 28.74 19.58
CA THR A 267 46.26 29.25 19.25
C THR A 267 46.45 30.66 19.78
N PRO A 268 45.62 31.68 19.41
CA PRO A 268 45.79 33.02 19.92
C PRO A 268 45.57 33.12 21.46
N MET A 269 44.61 32.37 22.03
CA MET A 269 44.40 32.33 23.45
C MET A 269 45.64 31.83 24.23
N THR A 270 46.28 30.77 23.71
CA THR A 270 47.50 30.23 24.32
C THR A 270 48.63 31.28 24.29
N ALA A 271 48.76 32.02 23.17
CA ALA A 271 49.75 33.08 23.04
C ALA A 271 49.46 34.25 23.99
N ILE A 272 48.22 34.72 24.06
CA ILE A 272 47.79 35.77 25.02
C ILE A 272 48.11 35.38 26.48
N ILE A 273 47.76 34.14 26.85
CA ILE A 273 48.05 33.62 28.19
C ILE A 273 49.56 33.61 28.46
N GLY A 274 50.36 33.07 27.50
CA GLY A 274 51.82 33.00 27.67
C GLY A 274 52.48 34.35 27.79
N TYR A 275 52.14 35.30 26.95
CA TYR A 275 52.66 36.67 27.05
C TYR A 275 52.17 37.41 28.30
N SER A 276 50.95 37.21 28.71
CA SER A 276 50.40 37.74 29.96
C SER A 276 51.15 37.18 31.19
N GLU A 277 51.39 35.85 31.21
CA GLU A 277 52.20 35.24 32.26
C GLU A 277 53.66 35.75 32.30
N ALA A 278 54.25 35.95 31.09
CA ALA A 278 55.57 36.54 31.01
C ALA A 278 55.63 37.96 31.59
N LEU A 279 54.63 38.81 31.29
CA LEU A 279 54.49 40.14 31.87
C LEU A 279 54.36 40.12 33.39
N MET A 280 53.73 39.11 33.97
CA MET A 280 53.44 39.00 35.41
C MET A 280 54.59 38.35 36.18
N LYS A 281 55.25 37.33 35.64
CA LYS A 281 56.14 36.45 36.38
C LYS A 281 57.65 36.71 36.07
N THR A 282 57.97 37.41 34.98
CA THR A 282 59.35 37.56 34.48
C THR A 282 59.81 39.01 34.54
N ARG A 283 61.08 39.26 34.93
CA ARG A 283 61.68 40.61 34.85
C ARG A 283 62.00 40.92 33.39
N LEU A 284 61.10 41.63 32.73
CA LEU A 284 61.25 42.05 31.33
C LEU A 284 61.79 43.49 31.27
N THR A 285 62.54 43.77 30.21
CA THR A 285 62.90 45.15 29.84
C THR A 285 61.64 45.94 29.43
N GLN A 286 61.70 47.25 29.37
CA GLN A 286 60.60 48.09 28.95
C GLN A 286 60.16 47.76 27.53
N GLU A 287 61.14 47.58 26.63
CA GLU A 287 60.92 47.23 25.22
C GLU A 287 60.20 45.86 25.08
N GLN A 288 60.65 44.86 25.86
CA GLN A 288 60.00 43.53 25.89
C GLN A 288 58.57 43.56 26.47
N ARG A 289 58.28 44.49 27.39
CA ARG A 289 56.89 44.69 27.88
C ARG A 289 55.99 45.31 26.85
N GLU A 290 56.51 46.29 26.13
CA GLU A 290 55.78 46.93 25.06
C GLU A 290 55.51 45.96 23.91
N GLU A 291 56.52 45.15 23.50
CA GLU A 291 56.35 44.11 22.51
C GLU A 291 55.33 43.04 22.92
N ALA A 292 55.37 42.57 24.17
CA ALA A 292 54.42 41.61 24.70
C ALA A 292 53.00 42.19 24.71
N ALA A 293 52.83 43.42 25.17
CA ALA A 293 51.54 44.12 25.17
C ALA A 293 50.99 44.32 23.73
N ALA A 294 51.86 44.72 22.79
CA ALA A 294 51.48 44.86 21.38
C ALA A 294 51.04 43.53 20.77
N TYR A 295 51.73 42.41 21.10
CA TYR A 295 51.37 41.09 20.64
C TYR A 295 50.01 40.64 21.19
N ILE A 296 49.75 40.81 22.53
CA ILE A 296 48.46 40.52 23.14
C ILE A 296 47.34 41.30 22.43
N ASN A 297 47.53 42.60 22.22
CA ASN A 297 46.53 43.44 21.54
C ASN A 297 46.27 42.98 20.09
N ALA A 298 47.29 42.59 19.35
CA ALA A 298 47.18 42.07 18.01
C ALA A 298 46.36 40.74 17.95
N GLU A 299 46.61 39.82 18.90
CA GLU A 299 45.87 38.57 18.98
C GLU A 299 44.42 38.75 19.47
N CYS A 300 44.16 39.71 20.41
CA CYS A 300 42.79 40.07 20.79
C CYS A 300 41.99 40.63 19.59
N SER A 301 42.57 41.55 18.81
CA SER A 301 41.96 42.11 17.63
C SER A 301 41.73 41.04 16.53
N ARG A 302 42.61 40.03 16.50
CA ARG A 302 42.43 38.88 15.60
C ARG A 302 41.24 38.02 16.01
N ILE A 303 41.05 37.75 17.30
CA ILE A 303 39.90 37.01 17.84
C ILE A 303 38.58 37.77 17.56
N GLU A 304 38.60 39.08 17.74
CA GLU A 304 37.45 39.94 17.45
C GLU A 304 37.03 39.85 15.95
N ARG A 305 37.96 40.01 15.04
CA ARG A 305 37.69 39.83 13.56
C ARG A 305 37.19 38.43 13.23
N LEU A 306 37.74 37.41 13.88
CA LEU A 306 37.29 36.03 13.70
C LEU A 306 35.82 35.87 14.17
N SER A 307 35.50 36.40 15.35
CA SER A 307 34.14 36.38 15.90
C SER A 307 33.13 37.08 15.02
N GLN A 308 33.49 38.28 14.52
CA GLN A 308 32.61 39.05 13.62
C GLN A 308 32.32 38.30 12.30
N LYS A 309 33.36 37.74 11.65
CA LYS A 309 33.18 36.95 10.43
C LYS A 309 32.39 35.68 10.63
N LEU A 310 32.56 35.01 11.80
CA LEU A 310 31.79 33.85 12.15
C LEU A 310 30.33 34.20 12.38
N MET A 311 30.04 35.27 13.12
CA MET A 311 28.66 35.73 13.33
C MET A 311 27.96 36.08 12.03
N GLN A 312 28.67 36.74 11.08
CA GLN A 312 28.11 36.96 9.75
C GLN A 312 27.78 35.67 9.01
N LEU A 313 28.68 34.69 9.07
CA LEU A 313 28.45 33.38 8.40
C LEU A 313 27.26 32.66 9.00
N ILE A 314 27.13 32.65 10.33
CA ILE A 314 25.99 32.00 11.05
C ILE A 314 24.67 32.74 10.74
N ALA A 315 24.67 34.07 10.71
CA ALA A 315 23.46 34.82 10.38
C ALA A 315 22.96 34.51 8.96
N LEU A 316 23.89 34.38 8.02
CA LEU A 316 23.58 34.00 6.63
C LEU A 316 23.09 32.52 6.51
N ASP A 317 23.60 31.60 7.33
CA ASP A 317 23.13 30.19 7.33
C ASP A 317 21.72 30.05 7.91
N GLY A 318 21.32 30.91 8.80
CA GLY A 318 19.97 30.94 9.38
C GLY A 318 18.87 31.46 8.45
N GLY A 319 19.20 31.85 7.22
CA GLY A 319 18.25 32.40 6.24
C GLY A 319 17.70 33.78 6.60
N SER A 320 18.22 34.39 7.66
CA SER A 320 17.79 35.69 8.15
C SER A 320 18.75 36.77 7.68
N GLY A 321 18.26 37.75 6.89
CA GLY A 321 18.99 38.97 6.73
C GLY A 321 19.56 39.32 5.36
N ILE A 322 19.01 38.79 4.27
CA ILE A 322 19.27 39.32 2.94
C ILE A 322 18.10 40.16 2.47
N THR A 323 18.37 41.39 2.08
CA THR A 323 17.39 42.31 1.51
C THR A 323 17.75 42.60 0.06
N ILE A 324 17.27 41.72 -0.82
CA ILE A 324 17.51 41.92 -2.28
C ILE A 324 16.61 43.05 -2.77
N ALA A 325 17.23 44.10 -3.29
CA ALA A 325 16.57 45.24 -3.90
C ALA A 325 17.25 45.62 -5.20
N PRO A 326 16.53 46.23 -6.15
CA PRO A 326 17.15 46.81 -7.33
C PRO A 326 18.13 47.91 -6.90
N THR A 327 19.44 47.69 -7.06
CA THR A 327 20.50 48.57 -6.61
C THR A 327 21.31 49.04 -7.83
N PRO A 328 21.51 50.37 -8.03
CA PRO A 328 22.42 50.87 -9.05
C PRO A 328 23.86 50.43 -8.77
N VAL A 329 24.53 49.87 -9.75
CA VAL A 329 25.93 49.42 -9.59
C VAL A 329 26.83 50.61 -9.22
N THR A 330 26.54 51.83 -9.70
CA THR A 330 27.25 53.06 -9.36
C THR A 330 27.26 53.33 -7.86
N GLU A 331 26.13 53.16 -7.17
CA GLU A 331 26.01 53.39 -5.73
C GLU A 331 26.88 52.40 -4.92
N LEU A 332 26.83 51.10 -5.27
CA LEU A 332 27.69 50.08 -4.66
C LEU A 332 29.16 50.37 -4.86
N PHE A 333 29.56 50.65 -6.11
CA PHE A 333 30.99 50.85 -6.47
C PHE A 333 31.56 52.12 -5.86
N GLU A 334 30.83 53.24 -5.85
CA GLU A 334 31.24 54.48 -5.16
C GLU A 334 31.42 54.29 -3.65
N SER A 335 30.53 53.52 -3.00
CA SER A 335 30.62 53.18 -1.58
C SER A 335 31.86 52.33 -1.26
N VAL A 336 32.10 51.33 -2.10
CA VAL A 336 33.25 50.42 -1.97
C VAL A 336 34.56 51.17 -2.26
N GLU A 337 34.61 52.02 -3.31
CA GLU A 337 35.77 52.85 -3.67
C GLU A 337 36.18 53.74 -2.50
N LYS A 338 35.24 54.47 -1.90
CA LYS A 338 35.50 55.32 -0.72
C LYS A 338 36.14 54.53 0.43
N THR A 339 35.79 53.24 0.58
CA THR A 339 36.33 52.39 1.64
C THR A 339 37.71 51.83 1.26
N LEU A 340 37.91 51.43 0.01
CA LEU A 340 39.12 50.74 -0.44
C LEU A 340 40.27 51.68 -0.80
N LEU A 341 39.98 52.84 -1.35
CA LEU A 341 41.01 53.78 -1.83
C LEU A 341 42.03 54.18 -0.76
N PRO A 342 41.63 54.57 0.48
CA PRO A 342 42.60 54.87 1.53
C PRO A 342 43.46 53.68 1.94
N ILE A 343 42.92 52.47 1.83
CA ILE A 343 43.63 51.23 2.16
C ILE A 343 44.63 50.89 1.05
N ALA A 344 44.21 51.06 -0.20
CA ALA A 344 45.02 50.82 -1.40
C ALA A 344 46.22 51.79 -1.44
N GLU A 345 46.01 53.09 -1.20
CA GLU A 345 47.09 54.11 -1.15
C GLU A 345 48.07 53.78 -0.01
N ARG A 346 47.58 53.49 1.19
CA ARG A 346 48.46 53.17 2.33
C ARG A 346 49.35 51.96 2.07
N ASP A 347 48.80 50.90 1.45
CA ASP A 347 49.49 49.63 1.25
C ASP A 347 50.19 49.57 -0.13
N GLY A 348 50.11 50.64 -0.96
CA GLY A 348 50.78 50.75 -2.25
C GLY A 348 50.20 49.81 -3.33
N VAL A 349 48.92 49.60 -3.30
CA VAL A 349 48.19 48.80 -4.27
C VAL A 349 47.44 49.73 -5.25
N ALA A 350 47.64 49.56 -6.55
CA ALA A 350 46.88 50.27 -7.56
C ALA A 350 45.48 49.63 -7.67
N LEU A 351 44.43 50.41 -7.37
CA LEU A 351 43.03 49.98 -7.49
C LEU A 351 42.43 50.66 -8.73
N ASP A 352 41.89 49.84 -9.63
CA ASP A 352 41.18 50.28 -10.82
C ASP A 352 39.76 49.71 -10.80
N MET A 353 38.75 50.57 -10.95
CA MET A 353 37.36 50.20 -10.90
C MET A 353 36.61 50.68 -12.16
N ALA A 354 36.02 49.74 -12.89
CA ALA A 354 35.25 50.00 -14.10
C ALA A 354 33.85 49.43 -13.99
N TYR A 355 32.84 50.28 -14.12
CA TYR A 355 31.43 49.87 -13.98
C TYR A 355 30.50 50.71 -14.85
N GLY A 356 29.40 50.12 -15.24
CA GLY A 356 28.31 50.74 -15.98
C GLY A 356 27.26 51.40 -15.10
N SER A 357 26.22 51.92 -15.72
CA SER A 357 25.04 52.50 -15.04
C SER A 357 23.89 51.49 -14.87
N GLU A 358 24.21 50.21 -14.91
CA GLU A 358 23.22 49.12 -14.76
C GLU A 358 22.72 48.99 -13.32
N THR A 359 21.52 48.42 -13.17
CA THR A 359 20.90 48.13 -11.88
C THR A 359 20.83 46.60 -11.72
N LEU A 360 21.33 46.09 -10.62
CA LEU A 360 21.31 44.67 -10.29
C LEU A 360 20.43 44.39 -9.04
N SER A 361 19.76 43.27 -9.04
CA SER A 361 18.99 42.82 -7.88
C SER A 361 19.92 42.23 -6.83
N MET A 362 20.26 43.02 -5.79
CA MET A 362 21.21 42.57 -4.75
C MET A 362 21.00 43.29 -3.41
N ASP A 363 21.60 42.75 -2.37
CA ASP A 363 21.81 43.42 -1.09
C ASP A 363 23.16 44.19 -1.18
N ALA A 364 23.08 45.52 -1.20
CA ALA A 364 24.24 46.39 -1.40
C ALA A 364 25.31 46.21 -0.31
N ASP A 365 24.90 46.07 0.95
CA ASP A 365 25.84 45.98 2.10
C ASP A 365 26.58 44.62 2.07
N LEU A 366 25.87 43.54 1.77
CA LEU A 366 26.48 42.23 1.65
C LEU A 366 27.40 42.15 0.42
N MET A 367 27.02 42.76 -0.71
CA MET A 367 27.86 42.79 -1.90
C MET A 367 29.09 43.70 -1.72
N ALA A 368 28.96 44.83 -1.02
CA ALA A 368 30.11 45.63 -0.60
C ALA A 368 31.09 44.81 0.27
N SER A 369 30.56 44.03 1.22
CA SER A 369 31.36 43.11 2.04
C SER A 369 32.11 42.08 1.18
N VAL A 370 31.49 41.56 0.12
CA VAL A 370 32.11 40.63 -0.85
C VAL A 370 33.32 41.32 -1.52
N LEU A 371 33.14 42.51 -2.12
CA LEU A 371 34.20 43.22 -2.81
C LEU A 371 35.35 43.58 -1.85
N ILE A 372 35.06 44.04 -0.65
CA ILE A 372 36.06 44.34 0.39
C ILE A 372 36.85 43.04 0.78
N ASN A 373 36.18 41.92 0.94
CA ASN A 373 36.86 40.64 1.25
C ASN A 373 37.77 40.18 0.10
N LEU A 374 37.34 40.35 -1.15
CA LEU A 374 38.15 40.00 -2.32
C LEU A 374 39.39 40.91 -2.46
N PHE A 375 39.21 42.21 -2.25
CA PHE A 375 40.36 43.16 -2.24
C PHE A 375 41.33 42.82 -1.09
N ASP A 376 40.84 42.55 0.13
CA ASP A 376 41.71 42.15 1.26
C ASP A 376 42.50 40.86 0.99
N ASN A 377 41.91 39.93 0.25
CA ASN A 377 42.58 38.72 -0.20
C ASN A 377 43.70 39.03 -1.22
N ALA A 378 43.41 39.87 -2.22
CA ALA A 378 44.38 40.31 -3.21
C ALA A 378 45.60 41.02 -2.55
N ARG A 379 45.31 41.95 -1.63
CA ARG A 379 46.32 42.64 -0.83
C ARG A 379 47.21 41.68 -0.01
N LYS A 380 46.59 40.68 0.65
CA LYS A 380 47.32 39.63 1.38
C LYS A 380 48.13 38.73 0.46
N ALA A 381 47.70 38.53 -0.78
CA ALA A 381 48.44 37.86 -1.82
C ALA A 381 49.59 38.68 -2.40
N ARG A 382 49.84 39.89 -1.87
CA ARG A 382 50.84 40.84 -2.32
C ARG A 382 50.63 41.36 -3.75
N ALA A 383 49.38 41.48 -4.15
CA ALA A 383 49.04 42.13 -5.43
C ALA A 383 49.50 43.58 -5.44
N LYS A 384 49.96 44.02 -6.59
CA LYS A 384 50.30 45.44 -6.86
C LYS A 384 49.16 46.15 -7.60
N HIS A 385 48.38 45.36 -8.34
CA HIS A 385 47.24 45.86 -9.10
C HIS A 385 46.00 45.01 -8.78
N VAL A 386 44.87 45.71 -8.56
CA VAL A 386 43.56 45.06 -8.38
C VAL A 386 42.56 45.78 -9.30
N HIS A 387 41.95 45.01 -10.17
CA HIS A 387 40.92 45.49 -11.10
C HIS A 387 39.55 44.91 -10.66
N ILE A 388 38.57 45.79 -10.46
CA ILE A 388 37.20 45.43 -10.14
C ILE A 388 36.31 45.92 -11.27
N VAL A 389 35.66 45.02 -11.98
CA VAL A 389 34.85 45.33 -13.16
C VAL A 389 33.44 44.80 -12.99
N CYS A 390 32.43 45.59 -13.34
CA CYS A 390 31.05 45.15 -13.48
C CYS A 390 30.53 45.44 -14.89
N SER A 391 30.07 44.38 -15.56
CA SER A 391 29.49 44.50 -16.90
C SER A 391 28.48 43.40 -17.16
N GLY A 392 27.25 43.74 -17.54
CA GLY A 392 26.21 42.78 -17.93
C GLY A 392 25.81 41.83 -16.84
N GLY A 393 25.82 42.22 -15.55
CA GLY A 393 25.49 41.37 -14.41
C GLY A 393 26.64 40.49 -13.91
N LEU A 394 27.82 40.56 -14.54
CA LEU A 394 29.04 39.89 -14.12
C LEU A 394 29.94 40.87 -13.37
N ILE A 395 30.26 40.56 -12.12
CA ILE A 395 31.25 41.30 -11.33
C ILE A 395 32.53 40.47 -11.31
N SER A 396 33.65 41.03 -11.73
CA SER A 396 34.95 40.37 -11.69
C SER A 396 35.95 41.17 -10.86
N VAL A 397 36.72 40.47 -10.04
CA VAL A 397 37.83 41.00 -9.25
C VAL A 397 39.09 40.26 -9.65
N THR A 398 40.04 40.98 -10.26
CA THR A 398 41.29 40.38 -10.78
C THR A 398 42.47 41.03 -10.07
N ASP A 399 43.41 40.21 -9.61
CA ASP A 399 44.65 40.63 -8.97
C ASP A 399 45.87 39.99 -9.66
N ASP A 400 47.04 40.65 -9.52
CA ASP A 400 48.35 40.18 -9.96
C ASP A 400 49.19 39.56 -8.82
N GLY A 401 48.54 39.04 -7.79
CA GLY A 401 49.19 38.45 -6.61
C GLY A 401 49.85 37.09 -6.86
N CYS A 402 50.25 36.43 -5.78
CA CYS A 402 50.98 35.15 -5.87
C CYS A 402 50.18 34.00 -6.48
N GLY A 403 48.88 34.16 -6.70
CA GLY A 403 47.99 33.10 -7.20
C GLY A 403 47.77 31.94 -6.25
N ILE A 404 46.96 30.95 -6.68
CA ILE A 404 46.50 29.81 -5.91
C ILE A 404 46.85 28.52 -6.67
N PRO A 405 47.41 27.48 -6.00
CA PRO A 405 47.66 26.21 -6.63
C PRO A 405 46.34 25.55 -7.11
N ALA A 406 46.36 24.90 -8.27
CA ALA A 406 45.19 24.29 -8.89
C ALA A 406 44.45 23.29 -7.96
N ASP A 407 45.21 22.49 -7.19
CA ASP A 407 44.64 21.54 -6.24
C ASP A 407 43.91 22.20 -5.05
N SER A 408 44.21 23.46 -4.78
CA SER A 408 43.61 24.24 -3.70
C SER A 408 42.39 25.05 -4.13
N VAL A 409 42.24 25.37 -5.41
CA VAL A 409 41.13 26.22 -5.92
C VAL A 409 39.77 25.71 -5.51
N LYS A 410 39.54 24.39 -5.52
CA LYS A 410 38.26 23.80 -5.11
C LYS A 410 37.98 23.95 -3.62
N ARG A 411 39.01 24.11 -2.81
CA ARG A 411 38.93 24.06 -1.34
C ARG A 411 39.02 25.43 -0.68
N ILE A 412 39.49 26.46 -1.38
CA ILE A 412 39.71 27.80 -0.79
C ILE A 412 38.43 28.50 -0.35
N THR A 413 37.26 27.99 -0.77
CA THR A 413 35.95 28.45 -0.30
C THR A 413 35.46 27.66 0.92
N GLU A 414 36.17 26.60 1.36
CA GLU A 414 35.88 25.90 2.62
C GLU A 414 36.27 26.83 3.81
N PRO A 415 35.41 26.90 4.84
CA PRO A 415 35.77 27.68 6.03
C PRO A 415 37.08 27.21 6.68
N PHE A 416 37.94 28.18 7.05
CA PHE A 416 39.25 27.96 7.69
C PHE A 416 40.31 27.29 6.79
N TYR A 417 40.02 27.07 5.51
CA TYR A 417 41.02 26.56 4.58
C TYR A 417 42.02 27.69 4.21
N MET A 418 43.29 27.34 4.27
CA MET A 418 44.39 28.22 3.90
C MET A 418 45.46 27.41 3.18
N VAL A 419 45.96 27.92 2.03
CA VAL A 419 47.01 27.30 1.22
C VAL A 419 48.32 27.24 2.02
N ASP A 420 48.71 28.32 2.70
CA ASP A 420 49.85 28.40 3.60
C ASP A 420 49.41 29.01 4.94
N LYS A 421 49.29 28.17 5.95
CA LYS A 421 48.86 28.54 7.32
C LYS A 421 49.84 29.51 8.01
N SER A 422 51.15 29.39 7.74
CA SER A 422 52.17 30.20 8.40
C SER A 422 52.22 31.62 7.86
N ARG A 423 52.15 31.78 6.55
CA ARG A 423 52.15 33.06 5.84
C ARG A 423 50.86 33.82 6.05
N SER A 424 49.72 33.09 5.95
CA SER A 424 48.39 33.69 6.08
C SER A 424 48.13 34.17 7.52
N ARG A 425 48.65 33.50 8.54
CA ARG A 425 48.57 33.95 9.94
C ARG A 425 49.31 35.26 10.19
N LYS A 426 50.53 35.42 9.64
CA LYS A 426 51.28 36.68 9.73
C LYS A 426 50.55 37.83 9.07
N ALA A 427 49.79 37.57 8.00
CA ALA A 427 48.98 38.57 7.28
C ALA A 427 47.59 38.77 7.90
N GLY A 428 47.29 38.17 9.07
CA GLY A 428 45.98 38.32 9.76
C GLY A 428 44.83 37.62 9.05
N GLY A 429 45.09 36.59 8.20
CA GLY A 429 44.08 35.82 7.54
C GLY A 429 43.50 34.75 8.48
N VAL A 430 42.19 34.54 8.42
CA VAL A 430 41.45 33.56 9.24
C VAL A 430 40.89 32.40 8.40
N GLY A 431 40.93 32.53 7.08
CA GLY A 431 40.37 31.52 6.16
C GLY A 431 38.84 31.53 6.08
N LEU A 432 38.17 32.60 6.50
CA LEU A 432 36.70 32.74 6.43
C LEU A 432 36.26 33.70 5.30
N GLY A 433 37.15 34.50 4.72
CA GLY A 433 36.75 35.51 3.73
C GLY A 433 36.08 34.94 2.47
N LEU A 434 36.73 33.95 1.82
CA LEU A 434 36.17 33.33 0.62
C LEU A 434 34.96 32.45 0.89
N ALA A 435 34.88 31.81 2.09
CA ALA A 435 33.68 31.11 2.51
C ALA A 435 32.49 32.06 2.66
N LEU A 436 32.71 33.25 3.23
CA LEU A 436 31.69 34.29 3.34
C LEU A 436 31.28 34.80 1.96
N VAL A 437 32.25 35.09 1.06
CA VAL A 437 31.98 35.46 -0.31
C VAL A 437 31.10 34.45 -1.02
N LYS A 438 31.45 33.16 -0.96
CA LYS A 438 30.67 32.09 -1.56
C LYS A 438 29.25 32.07 -1.03
N ARG A 439 29.09 32.16 0.30
CA ARG A 439 27.76 32.09 0.93
C ARG A 439 26.90 33.30 0.55
N ILE A 440 27.42 34.49 0.52
CA ILE A 440 26.69 35.68 0.08
C ILE A 440 26.23 35.53 -1.38
N VAL A 441 27.13 35.12 -2.28
CA VAL A 441 26.79 34.90 -3.69
C VAL A 441 25.70 33.83 -3.87
N GLU A 442 25.80 32.71 -3.15
CA GLU A 442 24.79 31.66 -3.17
C GLU A 442 23.41 32.15 -2.67
N MET A 443 23.37 32.98 -1.62
CA MET A 443 22.14 33.60 -1.13
C MET A 443 21.48 34.56 -2.10
N HIS A 444 22.28 35.20 -2.95
CA HIS A 444 21.78 36.03 -4.08
C HIS A 444 21.34 35.16 -5.27
N GLY A 445 21.40 33.80 -5.19
CA GLY A 445 21.13 32.92 -6.31
C GLY A 445 22.19 32.99 -7.42
N GLY A 446 23.33 33.59 -7.12
CA GLY A 446 24.43 33.79 -8.07
C GLY A 446 25.39 32.60 -8.15
N LYS A 447 26.37 32.71 -9.03
CA LYS A 447 27.45 31.72 -9.19
C LYS A 447 28.81 32.39 -8.95
N LEU A 448 29.70 31.67 -8.25
CA LEU A 448 31.06 32.08 -7.97
C LEU A 448 32.02 31.26 -8.82
N GLY A 449 32.78 31.92 -9.71
CA GLY A 449 33.88 31.38 -10.48
C GLY A 449 35.23 31.83 -9.91
N ILE A 450 36.25 30.97 -9.84
CA ILE A 450 37.61 31.34 -9.40
C ILE A 450 38.60 30.74 -10.38
N LEU A 451 39.33 31.60 -11.01
CA LEU A 451 40.43 31.28 -11.93
C LEU A 451 41.71 31.77 -11.33
N SER A 452 42.69 30.93 -11.11
CA SER A 452 43.97 31.34 -10.53
C SER A 452 45.13 30.48 -11.04
N ARG A 453 46.27 31.12 -11.19
CA ARG A 453 47.53 30.46 -11.52
C ARG A 453 48.66 31.04 -10.68
N ILE A 454 49.51 30.17 -10.16
CA ILE A 454 50.68 30.59 -9.37
C ILE A 454 51.51 31.62 -10.17
N GLU A 455 51.93 32.69 -9.48
CA GLU A 455 52.68 33.86 -10.00
C GLU A 455 51.97 34.71 -11.10
N HIS A 456 50.69 34.41 -11.37
CA HIS A 456 49.90 35.15 -12.39
C HIS A 456 48.63 35.77 -11.77
N GLY A 457 48.44 35.63 -10.45
CA GLY A 457 47.30 36.20 -9.74
C GLY A 457 46.03 35.38 -9.76
N THR A 458 44.94 36.03 -9.38
CA THR A 458 43.62 35.40 -9.24
C THR A 458 42.53 36.28 -9.86
N CYS A 459 41.61 35.70 -10.59
CA CYS A 459 40.37 36.28 -11.04
C CYS A 459 39.19 35.59 -10.36
N VAL A 460 38.35 36.35 -9.67
CA VAL A 460 37.11 35.89 -9.06
C VAL A 460 35.96 36.55 -9.81
N GLU A 461 35.07 35.68 -10.32
CA GLU A 461 33.90 36.06 -11.11
C GLU A 461 32.63 35.78 -10.32
N ILE A 462 31.72 36.74 -10.26
CA ILE A 462 30.42 36.65 -9.58
C ILE A 462 29.35 36.96 -10.63
N GLU A 463 28.58 35.94 -10.95
CA GLU A 463 27.41 36.04 -11.83
C GLU A 463 26.15 36.14 -10.97
N LEU A 464 25.44 37.26 -11.00
CA LEU A 464 24.18 37.46 -10.32
C LEU A 464 23.01 37.18 -11.27
N PRO A 465 21.90 36.61 -10.80
CA PRO A 465 20.69 36.46 -11.61
C PRO A 465 20.17 37.89 -12.01
N GLN A 466 19.76 38.01 -13.26
CA GLN A 466 19.18 39.27 -13.81
C GLN A 466 17.76 39.48 -13.30
#